data_2d06cfe32203aa1303ad53475f22b556
#
_entry.id   2d06cfe32203aa1303ad53475f22b556
#
_cell.length_a   1.000
_cell.length_b   1.000
_cell.length_c   1.000
_cell.angle_alpha   90.00
_cell.angle_beta   90.00
_cell.angle_gamma   90.00
#
_symmetry.space_group_name_H-M   'P 1'
#
loop_
_entity.id
_entity.type
_entity.pdbx_description
1 polymer ?
#
loop_
_entity_poly.entity_id
_entity_poly.type
_entity_poly.pdbx_seq_one_letter_code
_entity_poly.pdbx_strand_id
1 'polypeptide(L)'
;MSIFRAFLSFTLLVVTSICIAQESRINSVSLLTTTRILSSDAFEGRKTDTKGGRMARDFIVEKFEEIGLKPLDSTYVQTFKFHNRLFNVNPTAHNVIGYLEGTEIKNPSQGCIVVGAHYDHLGVYAGDIYNGADDNASGVAALIEIAKELKLQPASLPIVFISFDAEEMRCAGSNYFVNSNLLPNESIHLFINMDMISISSEDKLFVTGTNFHPEFKKDINETLEYCDLSIKYGHDRKRDDGLNNWVFLSDHGEFHKKGVPFIYFGVEEHQHYHRPTDTFENINIGFFVEASNVVLSFVKTVANKKSLLKESRKLN
;
A
#
# COMPACT_ATOMS: atom_id res chain seq x y z
N MET A 1 42.81 71.66 11.45
CA MET A 1 41.38 71.14 11.52
C MET A 1 41.31 69.96 10.56
N SER A 2 41.36 68.76 11.09
CA SER A 2 41.30 67.50 10.31
C SER A 2 40.03 66.76 10.66
N ILE A 3 39.17 66.55 9.68
CA ILE A 3 37.88 65.89 9.84
C ILE A 3 38.10 64.42 9.55
N PHE A 4 38.03 63.55 10.57
CA PHE A 4 38.02 62.11 10.45
C PHE A 4 36.62 61.65 9.98
N ARG A 5 36.53 61.08 8.79
CA ARG A 5 35.32 60.35 8.31
C ARG A 5 35.45 58.91 8.72
N ALA A 6 34.65 58.49 9.69
CA ALA A 6 34.48 57.04 10.02
C ALA A 6 33.55 56.41 8.98
N PHE A 7 34.06 55.46 8.22
CA PHE A 7 33.25 54.56 7.37
C PHE A 7 32.72 53.41 8.23
N LEU A 8 31.41 53.40 8.46
CA LEU A 8 30.73 52.28 9.12
C LEU A 8 30.37 51.23 8.04
N SER A 9 31.14 50.14 7.95
CA SER A 9 30.83 48.99 7.09
C SER A 9 29.76 48.13 7.76
N PHE A 10 28.57 48.18 7.17
CA PHE A 10 27.45 47.30 7.58
C PHE A 10 27.61 45.98 6.84
N THR A 11 28.13 44.95 7.51
CA THR A 11 28.16 43.58 6.97
C THR A 11 26.82 42.94 7.16
N LEU A 12 26.02 42.82 6.08
CA LEU A 12 24.74 42.13 6.06
C LEU A 12 25.01 40.63 6.07
N LEU A 13 24.81 39.99 7.21
CA LEU A 13 24.88 38.53 7.35
C LEU A 13 23.60 37.94 6.76
N VAL A 14 23.65 37.46 5.52
CA VAL A 14 22.55 36.67 4.92
C VAL A 14 22.60 35.27 5.51
N VAL A 15 21.77 35.00 6.51
CA VAL A 15 21.53 33.65 7.00
C VAL A 15 20.61 32.96 5.98
N THR A 16 21.19 32.20 5.07
CA THR A 16 20.45 31.26 4.23
C THR A 16 20.00 30.10 5.11
N SER A 17 18.76 30.12 5.55
CA SER A 17 18.12 28.95 6.14
C SER A 17 18.06 27.88 5.07
N ILE A 18 18.97 26.92 5.11
CA ILE A 18 18.85 25.68 4.34
C ILE A 18 17.68 24.92 5.01
N CYS A 19 16.50 25.06 4.44
CA CYS A 19 15.36 24.21 4.79
C CYS A 19 15.72 22.80 4.23
N ILE A 20 16.37 21.99 5.05
CA ILE A 20 16.48 20.57 4.75
C ILE A 20 15.04 20.07 4.85
N ALA A 21 14.41 19.81 3.70
CA ALA A 21 13.11 19.15 3.68
C ALA A 21 13.30 17.82 4.41
N GLN A 22 12.74 17.72 5.61
CA GLN A 22 12.75 16.48 6.36
C GLN A 22 12.07 15.44 5.50
N GLU A 23 12.78 14.38 5.16
CA GLU A 23 12.23 13.30 4.35
C GLU A 23 10.99 12.72 5.06
N SER A 24 9.89 12.62 4.34
CA SER A 24 8.64 12.09 4.88
C SER A 24 8.84 10.63 5.25
N ARG A 25 8.61 10.29 6.49
CA ARG A 25 8.72 8.93 7.02
C ARG A 25 7.42 8.51 7.67
N ILE A 26 7.15 7.23 7.60
CA ILE A 26 6.00 6.60 8.26
C ILE A 26 6.02 6.89 9.77
N ASN A 27 4.88 7.29 10.31
CA ASN A 27 4.72 7.41 11.75
C ASN A 27 4.64 6.00 12.38
N SER A 28 5.74 5.53 12.94
CA SER A 28 5.85 4.18 13.50
C SER A 28 4.84 3.90 14.62
N VAL A 29 4.54 4.89 15.46
CA VAL A 29 3.55 4.72 16.56
C VAL A 29 2.17 4.48 15.99
N SER A 30 1.76 5.26 14.99
CA SER A 30 0.47 5.12 14.33
C SER A 30 0.37 3.82 13.53
N LEU A 31 1.43 3.45 12.79
CA LEU A 31 1.56 2.19 12.05
C LEU A 31 1.32 0.99 12.98
N LEU A 32 2.08 0.91 14.08
CA LEU A 32 2.00 -0.18 15.05
C LEU A 32 0.66 -0.21 15.79
N THR A 33 0.09 0.96 16.08
CA THR A 33 -1.24 1.05 16.72
C THR A 33 -2.32 0.50 15.80
N THR A 34 -2.31 0.87 14.53
CA THR A 34 -3.27 0.38 13.52
C THR A 34 -3.15 -1.13 13.35
N THR A 35 -1.93 -1.66 13.23
CA THR A 35 -1.67 -3.11 13.12
C THR A 35 -2.20 -3.85 14.35
N ARG A 36 -1.88 -3.37 15.57
CA ARG A 36 -2.35 -3.98 16.83
C ARG A 36 -3.88 -3.99 16.94
N ILE A 37 -4.55 -2.92 16.49
CA ILE A 37 -6.01 -2.86 16.50
C ILE A 37 -6.59 -3.89 15.54
N LEU A 38 -6.18 -3.88 14.27
CA LEU A 38 -6.72 -4.78 13.25
C LEU A 38 -6.43 -6.25 13.56
N SER A 39 -5.28 -6.57 14.14
CA SER A 39 -4.91 -7.94 14.52
C SER A 39 -5.34 -8.34 15.94
N SER A 40 -6.22 -7.56 16.60
CA SER A 40 -6.73 -7.92 17.92
C SER A 40 -7.87 -8.94 17.84
N ASP A 41 -8.06 -9.70 18.90
CA ASP A 41 -9.17 -10.69 19.04
C ASP A 41 -10.55 -10.06 18.83
N ALA A 42 -10.68 -8.75 19.10
CA ALA A 42 -11.94 -8.02 18.90
C ALA A 42 -12.41 -8.05 17.44
N PHE A 43 -11.49 -8.17 16.48
CA PHE A 43 -11.79 -8.24 15.04
C PHE A 43 -11.99 -9.67 14.54
N GLU A 44 -11.95 -10.68 15.44
CA GLU A 44 -12.31 -12.08 15.14
C GLU A 44 -11.62 -12.62 13.88
N GLY A 45 -10.36 -12.18 13.60
CA GLY A 45 -9.59 -12.56 12.41
C GLY A 45 -10.21 -12.10 11.08
N ARG A 46 -11.03 -11.05 11.08
CA ARG A 46 -11.48 -10.25 9.92
C ARG A 46 -12.05 -11.01 8.72
N LYS A 47 -12.56 -12.22 8.91
CA LYS A 47 -13.06 -13.03 7.80
C LYS A 47 -14.18 -12.32 7.03
N THR A 48 -14.14 -12.43 5.71
CA THR A 48 -15.19 -11.94 4.80
C THR A 48 -16.58 -12.38 5.24
N ASP A 49 -17.55 -11.47 5.14
CA ASP A 49 -18.98 -11.66 5.48
C ASP A 49 -19.25 -12.01 6.96
N THR A 50 -18.28 -11.78 7.86
CA THR A 50 -18.44 -11.95 9.30
C THR A 50 -18.57 -10.61 10.02
N LYS A 51 -18.85 -10.66 11.33
CA LYS A 51 -18.85 -9.46 12.18
C LYS A 51 -17.46 -8.81 12.20
N GLY A 52 -16.39 -9.61 12.37
CA GLY A 52 -15.00 -9.11 12.39
C GLY A 52 -14.61 -8.44 11.09
N GLY A 53 -14.94 -9.03 9.93
CA GLY A 53 -14.71 -8.43 8.62
C GLY A 53 -15.43 -7.09 8.46
N ARG A 54 -16.69 -6.99 8.90
CA ARG A 54 -17.43 -5.71 8.86
C ARG A 54 -16.83 -4.66 9.79
N MET A 55 -16.36 -5.04 10.98
CA MET A 55 -15.69 -4.12 11.90
C MET A 55 -14.37 -3.60 11.29
N ALA A 56 -13.60 -4.46 10.61
CA ALA A 56 -12.37 -4.03 9.92
C ALA A 56 -12.67 -3.06 8.77
N ARG A 57 -13.67 -3.37 7.94
CA ARG A 57 -14.16 -2.45 6.90
C ARG A 57 -14.51 -1.08 7.48
N ASP A 58 -15.32 -1.05 8.54
CA ASP A 58 -15.81 0.20 9.13
C ASP A 58 -14.66 1.01 9.76
N PHE A 59 -13.69 0.33 10.39
CA PHE A 59 -12.47 0.96 10.89
C PHE A 59 -11.64 1.60 9.78
N ILE A 60 -11.47 0.90 8.64
CA ILE A 60 -10.70 1.45 7.50
C ILE A 60 -11.43 2.64 6.88
N VAL A 61 -12.76 2.58 6.76
CA VAL A 61 -13.59 3.72 6.30
C VAL A 61 -13.36 4.94 7.20
N GLU A 62 -13.44 4.76 8.53
CA GLU A 62 -13.16 5.83 9.50
C GLU A 62 -11.78 6.45 9.29
N LYS A 63 -10.74 5.63 9.06
CA LYS A 63 -9.38 6.13 8.79
C LYS A 63 -9.31 6.90 7.47
N PHE A 64 -9.98 6.46 6.43
CA PHE A 64 -10.02 7.17 5.15
C PHE A 64 -10.73 8.52 5.29
N GLU A 65 -11.81 8.59 6.08
CA GLU A 65 -12.50 9.84 6.41
C GLU A 65 -11.62 10.79 7.24
N GLU A 66 -10.96 10.30 8.28
CA GLU A 66 -10.02 11.07 9.11
C GLU A 66 -8.88 11.69 8.29
N ILE A 67 -8.32 10.95 7.33
CA ILE A 67 -7.28 11.44 6.42
C ILE A 67 -7.87 12.47 5.43
N GLY A 68 -9.16 12.41 5.17
CA GLY A 68 -9.84 13.22 4.16
C GLY A 68 -9.52 12.77 2.75
N LEU A 69 -9.50 11.44 2.52
CA LEU A 69 -9.55 10.87 1.19
C LEU A 69 -10.90 11.21 0.56
N LYS A 70 -10.97 11.18 -0.76
CA LYS A 70 -12.24 11.27 -1.48
C LYS A 70 -12.68 9.86 -1.85
N PRO A 71 -13.95 9.51 -1.71
CA PRO A 71 -14.46 8.26 -2.27
C PRO A 71 -14.38 8.29 -3.79
N LEU A 72 -14.09 7.15 -4.42
CA LEU A 72 -13.99 7.04 -5.88
C LEU A 72 -15.37 7.11 -6.56
N ASP A 73 -16.42 6.75 -5.82
CA ASP A 73 -17.83 6.86 -6.19
C ASP A 73 -18.58 7.62 -5.09
N SER A 74 -19.86 7.36 -4.88
CA SER A 74 -20.70 7.98 -3.86
C SER A 74 -20.33 7.63 -2.42
N THR A 75 -19.60 6.54 -2.21
CA THR A 75 -19.18 5.99 -0.91
C THR A 75 -17.81 5.36 -1.03
N TYR A 76 -17.13 5.19 0.13
CA TYR A 76 -15.86 4.45 0.17
C TYR A 76 -16.04 2.95 -0.05
N VAL A 77 -17.24 2.40 0.13
CA VAL A 77 -17.49 0.96 0.16
C VAL A 77 -18.04 0.48 -1.18
N GLN A 78 -17.26 -0.35 -1.87
CA GLN A 78 -17.70 -1.10 -3.04
C GLN A 78 -18.22 -2.46 -2.60
N THR A 79 -19.53 -2.61 -2.48
CA THR A 79 -20.17 -3.86 -2.07
C THR A 79 -20.44 -4.78 -3.26
N PHE A 80 -20.11 -6.06 -3.11
CA PHE A 80 -20.35 -7.07 -4.15
C PHE A 80 -20.66 -8.45 -3.56
N LYS A 81 -21.20 -9.31 -4.42
CA LYS A 81 -21.43 -10.74 -4.12
C LYS A 81 -20.69 -11.58 -5.14
N PHE A 82 -20.16 -12.71 -4.70
CA PHE A 82 -19.50 -13.65 -5.57
C PHE A 82 -19.82 -15.08 -5.16
N HIS A 83 -19.66 -16.03 -6.08
CA HIS A 83 -19.83 -17.43 -5.77
C HIS A 83 -18.50 -18.08 -5.43
N ASN A 84 -18.30 -18.45 -4.17
CA ASN A 84 -17.16 -19.24 -3.76
C ASN A 84 -17.43 -20.73 -4.04
N ARG A 85 -16.84 -21.23 -5.12
CA ARG A 85 -17.05 -22.62 -5.59
C ARG A 85 -16.50 -23.67 -4.62
N LEU A 86 -15.48 -23.34 -3.84
CA LEU A 86 -14.84 -24.28 -2.92
C LEU A 86 -15.78 -24.63 -1.75
N PHE A 87 -16.46 -23.63 -1.22
CA PHE A 87 -17.36 -23.80 -0.08
C PHE A 87 -18.84 -23.80 -0.49
N ASN A 88 -19.13 -23.59 -1.77
CA ASN A 88 -20.49 -23.49 -2.31
C ASN A 88 -21.37 -22.45 -1.57
N VAL A 89 -20.83 -21.28 -1.32
CA VAL A 89 -21.47 -20.14 -0.66
C VAL A 89 -21.42 -18.89 -1.52
N ASN A 90 -22.33 -17.93 -1.23
CA ASN A 90 -22.38 -16.64 -1.91
C ASN A 90 -22.20 -15.51 -0.90
N PRO A 91 -20.98 -15.26 -0.40
CA PRO A 91 -20.73 -14.21 0.57
C PRO A 91 -20.90 -12.82 -0.03
N THR A 92 -21.18 -11.85 0.85
CA THR A 92 -21.14 -10.43 0.53
C THR A 92 -19.81 -9.86 1.01
N ALA A 93 -19.07 -9.25 0.11
CA ALA A 93 -17.77 -8.66 0.38
C ALA A 93 -17.75 -7.15 0.08
N HIS A 94 -16.75 -6.44 0.60
CA HIS A 94 -16.74 -4.99 0.63
C HIS A 94 -15.31 -4.43 0.46
N ASN A 95 -14.91 -4.06 -0.74
CA ASN A 95 -13.67 -3.28 -0.89
C ASN A 95 -13.87 -1.88 -0.31
N VAL A 96 -12.84 -1.33 0.33
CA VAL A 96 -12.82 0.06 0.80
C VAL A 96 -11.88 0.86 -0.10
N ILE A 97 -12.41 1.91 -0.74
CA ILE A 97 -11.71 2.64 -1.81
C ILE A 97 -11.78 4.14 -1.54
N GLY A 98 -10.63 4.79 -1.54
CA GLY A 98 -10.52 6.23 -1.46
C GLY A 98 -9.35 6.74 -2.29
N TYR A 99 -9.29 8.03 -2.61
CA TYR A 99 -8.18 8.60 -3.36
C TYR A 99 -7.77 9.98 -2.89
N LEU A 100 -6.53 10.33 -3.18
CA LEU A 100 -5.99 11.68 -3.11
C LEU A 100 -5.85 12.23 -4.53
N GLU A 101 -6.27 13.48 -4.73
CA GLU A 101 -5.98 14.20 -5.97
C GLU A 101 -4.49 14.48 -6.10
N GLY A 102 -3.97 14.37 -7.30
CA GLY A 102 -2.63 14.86 -7.59
C GLY A 102 -2.59 16.38 -7.72
N THR A 103 -1.42 16.95 -7.68
CA THR A 103 -1.24 18.39 -7.88
C THR A 103 -1.40 18.79 -9.34
N GLU A 104 -1.06 17.91 -10.29
CA GLU A 104 -1.13 18.15 -11.74
C GLU A 104 -2.34 17.47 -12.39
N ILE A 105 -2.64 16.22 -12.01
CA ILE A 105 -3.81 15.47 -12.45
C ILE A 105 -4.74 15.31 -11.26
N LYS A 106 -6.02 15.63 -11.42
CA LYS A 106 -7.02 15.59 -10.34
C LYS A 106 -7.87 14.33 -10.35
N ASN A 107 -8.29 13.92 -11.53
CA ASN A 107 -9.20 12.80 -11.73
C ASN A 107 -8.40 11.50 -11.94
N PRO A 108 -8.59 10.46 -11.12
CA PRO A 108 -7.93 9.17 -11.29
C PRO A 108 -8.16 8.52 -12.66
N SER A 109 -9.31 8.75 -13.30
CA SER A 109 -9.61 8.22 -14.64
C SER A 109 -8.73 8.81 -15.75
N GLN A 110 -7.97 9.86 -15.46
CA GLN A 110 -7.01 10.49 -16.39
C GLN A 110 -5.58 9.98 -16.21
N GLY A 111 -5.36 9.06 -15.28
CA GLY A 111 -4.08 8.46 -14.96
C GLY A 111 -3.80 8.52 -13.47
N CYS A 112 -3.52 7.37 -12.85
CA CYS A 112 -3.28 7.26 -11.42
C CYS A 112 -2.31 6.14 -11.07
N ILE A 113 -1.84 6.18 -9.82
CA ILE A 113 -1.21 5.05 -9.13
C ILE A 113 -2.26 4.43 -8.22
N VAL A 114 -2.34 3.10 -8.16
CA VAL A 114 -3.15 2.38 -7.18
C VAL A 114 -2.24 1.74 -6.16
N VAL A 115 -2.56 1.90 -4.88
CA VAL A 115 -1.88 1.24 -3.75
C VAL A 115 -2.90 0.36 -3.05
N GLY A 116 -2.60 -0.91 -2.84
CA GLY A 116 -3.55 -1.88 -2.28
C GLY A 116 -2.96 -2.80 -1.23
N ALA A 117 -3.86 -3.29 -0.36
CA ALA A 117 -3.64 -4.35 0.61
C ALA A 117 -4.98 -4.98 0.96
N HIS A 118 -5.06 -6.28 1.12
CA HIS A 118 -6.29 -6.90 1.59
C HIS A 118 -6.44 -6.78 3.11
N TYR A 119 -7.68 -6.73 3.61
CA TYR A 119 -7.93 -6.60 5.04
C TYR A 119 -8.59 -7.83 5.66
N ASP A 120 -9.16 -8.71 4.84
CA ASP A 120 -9.72 -9.97 5.31
C ASP A 120 -8.62 -10.95 5.73
N HIS A 121 -8.98 -11.90 6.59
CA HIS A 121 -8.14 -13.02 6.96
C HIS A 121 -9.03 -14.23 7.33
N LEU A 122 -8.46 -15.26 7.92
CA LEU A 122 -9.10 -16.58 8.06
C LEU A 122 -10.25 -16.63 9.07
N GLY A 123 -10.30 -15.70 10.03
CA GLY A 123 -11.37 -15.63 11.02
C GLY A 123 -11.16 -16.53 12.22
N VAL A 124 -12.26 -17.14 12.69
CA VAL A 124 -12.24 -18.08 13.82
C VAL A 124 -12.48 -19.49 13.32
N TYR A 125 -11.58 -20.42 13.68
CA TYR A 125 -11.70 -21.82 13.34
C TYR A 125 -11.36 -22.71 14.53
N ALA A 126 -12.24 -23.68 14.83
CA ALA A 126 -12.10 -24.61 15.94
C ALA A 126 -11.91 -23.97 17.34
N GLY A 127 -12.30 -22.71 17.52
CA GLY A 127 -12.15 -21.93 18.75
C GLY A 127 -10.90 -21.06 18.79
N ASP A 128 -9.99 -21.22 17.85
CA ASP A 128 -8.80 -20.36 17.71
C ASP A 128 -9.12 -19.18 16.81
N ILE A 129 -8.59 -17.98 17.17
CA ILE A 129 -8.68 -16.77 16.35
C ILE A 129 -7.40 -16.65 15.53
N TYR A 130 -7.56 -16.51 14.22
CA TYR A 130 -6.46 -16.25 13.28
C TYR A 130 -6.35 -14.74 13.10
N ASN A 131 -5.48 -14.12 13.89
CA ASN A 131 -5.41 -12.66 13.99
C ASN A 131 -4.80 -11.98 12.77
N GLY A 132 -3.93 -12.64 12.01
CA GLY A 132 -3.36 -12.13 10.77
C GLY A 132 -2.68 -10.77 10.96
N ALA A 133 -1.68 -10.71 11.84
CA ALA A 133 -0.95 -9.47 12.09
C ALA A 133 -0.03 -9.12 10.91
N ASP A 134 0.68 -10.11 10.39
CA ASP A 134 1.43 -9.97 9.15
C ASP A 134 0.50 -10.10 7.94
N ASP A 135 -0.38 -11.09 7.95
CA ASP A 135 -1.33 -11.43 6.90
C ASP A 135 -2.76 -10.95 7.24
N ASN A 136 -3.24 -9.79 6.82
CA ASN A 136 -2.46 -8.73 6.21
C ASN A 136 -2.82 -7.38 6.90
N ALA A 137 -2.90 -7.40 8.25
CA ALA A 137 -3.05 -6.15 9.00
C ALA A 137 -1.85 -5.23 8.78
N SER A 138 -0.66 -5.80 8.50
CA SER A 138 0.57 -5.05 8.22
C SER A 138 0.42 -4.21 6.94
N GLY A 139 0.00 -4.81 5.84
CA GLY A 139 -0.21 -4.11 4.58
C GLY A 139 -1.26 -3.01 4.69
N VAL A 140 -2.38 -3.29 5.40
CA VAL A 140 -3.45 -2.28 5.61
C VAL A 140 -2.96 -1.12 6.46
N ALA A 141 -2.21 -1.38 7.52
CA ALA A 141 -1.66 -0.32 8.36
C ALA A 141 -0.67 0.56 7.59
N ALA A 142 0.20 -0.04 6.78
CA ALA A 142 1.11 0.70 5.90
C ALA A 142 0.35 1.53 4.86
N LEU A 143 -0.71 0.98 4.25
CA LEU A 143 -1.57 1.69 3.30
C LEU A 143 -2.18 2.95 3.91
N ILE A 144 -2.69 2.87 5.15
CA ILE A 144 -3.27 4.00 5.88
C ILE A 144 -2.19 5.06 6.18
N GLU A 145 -1.01 4.67 6.62
CA GLU A 145 0.08 5.61 6.93
C GLU A 145 0.65 6.27 5.66
N ILE A 146 0.78 5.51 4.56
CA ILE A 146 1.18 6.06 3.25
C ILE A 146 0.17 7.12 2.80
N ALA A 147 -1.12 6.86 2.98
CA ALA A 147 -2.17 7.83 2.64
C ALA A 147 -2.07 9.12 3.49
N LYS A 148 -1.79 9.01 4.80
CA LYS A 148 -1.56 10.17 5.68
C LYS A 148 -0.38 11.02 5.21
N GLU A 149 0.76 10.39 4.94
CA GLU A 149 1.96 11.10 4.50
C GLU A 149 1.76 11.80 3.14
N LEU A 150 1.09 11.12 2.19
CA LEU A 150 0.80 11.71 0.88
C LEU A 150 -0.29 12.78 0.93
N LYS A 151 -1.14 12.79 1.95
CA LYS A 151 -2.05 13.91 2.22
C LYS A 151 -1.29 15.17 2.65
N LEU A 152 -0.22 15.00 3.44
CA LEU A 152 0.63 16.12 3.87
C LEU A 152 1.56 16.61 2.75
N GLN A 153 2.02 15.72 1.89
CA GLN A 153 2.90 15.99 0.77
C GLN A 153 2.32 15.41 -0.54
N PRO A 154 1.34 16.11 -1.15
CA PRO A 154 0.64 15.60 -2.33
C PRO A 154 1.57 15.36 -3.52
N ALA A 155 1.38 14.25 -4.21
CA ALA A 155 2.10 13.90 -5.43
C ALA A 155 1.50 14.57 -6.68
N SER A 156 2.17 14.45 -7.82
CA SER A 156 1.71 15.01 -9.10
C SER A 156 0.51 14.25 -9.68
N LEU A 157 0.52 12.91 -9.60
CA LEU A 157 -0.57 12.05 -10.01
C LEU A 157 -1.54 11.76 -8.85
N PRO A 158 -2.83 11.51 -9.13
CA PRO A 158 -3.74 10.96 -8.15
C PRO A 158 -3.26 9.59 -7.66
N ILE A 159 -3.56 9.30 -6.40
CA ILE A 159 -3.28 7.99 -5.81
C ILE A 159 -4.57 7.43 -5.25
N VAL A 160 -4.93 6.24 -5.74
CA VAL A 160 -6.10 5.48 -5.27
C VAL A 160 -5.62 4.45 -4.27
N PHE A 161 -6.23 4.44 -3.09
CA PHE A 161 -5.97 3.49 -2.00
C PHE A 161 -7.11 2.50 -1.94
N ILE A 162 -6.79 1.22 -1.98
CA ILE A 162 -7.79 0.15 -1.94
C ILE A 162 -7.44 -0.85 -0.85
N SER A 163 -8.34 -1.05 0.10
CA SER A 163 -8.28 -2.18 1.00
C SER A 163 -9.26 -3.24 0.51
N PHE A 164 -8.73 -4.34 -0.01
CA PHE A 164 -9.52 -5.40 -0.62
C PHE A 164 -10.13 -6.33 0.43
N ASP A 165 -11.33 -6.85 0.14
CA ASP A 165 -11.97 -7.94 0.87
C ASP A 165 -11.87 -9.23 0.04
N ALA A 166 -11.98 -10.37 0.70
CA ALA A 166 -12.05 -11.68 0.08
C ALA A 166 -10.82 -12.05 -0.79
N GLU A 167 -9.63 -11.60 -0.38
CA GLU A 167 -8.36 -12.09 -0.93
C GLU A 167 -8.20 -13.58 -0.63
N GLU A 168 -8.42 -13.99 0.63
CA GLU A 168 -8.40 -15.38 1.13
C GLU A 168 -9.44 -16.29 0.43
N MET A 169 -10.35 -15.68 -0.28
CA MET A 169 -11.32 -16.36 -1.14
C MET A 169 -10.95 -16.24 -2.63
N ARG A 170 -9.63 -16.31 -2.96
CA ARG A 170 -9.05 -16.25 -4.30
C ARG A 170 -9.14 -14.87 -4.94
N CYS A 171 -8.71 -13.87 -4.22
CA CYS A 171 -8.63 -12.48 -4.69
C CYS A 171 -9.96 -11.97 -5.28
N ALA A 172 -11.10 -12.36 -4.64
CA ALA A 172 -12.42 -12.03 -5.19
C ALA A 172 -12.67 -10.51 -5.21
N GLY A 173 -12.11 -9.76 -4.25
CA GLY A 173 -12.22 -8.30 -4.16
C GLY A 173 -11.52 -7.58 -5.29
N SER A 174 -10.26 -7.88 -5.52
CA SER A 174 -9.50 -7.29 -6.63
C SER A 174 -10.03 -7.75 -7.99
N ASN A 175 -10.44 -9.03 -8.12
CA ASN A 175 -11.13 -9.51 -9.32
C ASN A 175 -12.39 -8.70 -9.61
N TYR A 176 -13.23 -8.45 -8.59
CA TYR A 176 -14.44 -7.64 -8.77
C TYR A 176 -14.09 -6.19 -9.16
N PHE A 177 -13.09 -5.59 -8.50
CA PHE A 177 -12.68 -4.21 -8.78
C PHE A 177 -12.25 -4.02 -10.24
N VAL A 178 -11.31 -4.84 -10.74
CA VAL A 178 -10.79 -4.70 -12.13
C VAL A 178 -11.84 -5.03 -13.21
N ASN A 179 -12.97 -5.64 -12.85
CA ASN A 179 -14.08 -5.94 -13.76
C ASN A 179 -15.28 -5.00 -13.58
N SER A 180 -15.28 -4.11 -12.57
CA SER A 180 -16.45 -3.28 -12.21
C SER A 180 -16.61 -2.00 -13.03
N ASN A 181 -15.64 -1.61 -13.85
CA ASN A 181 -15.60 -0.33 -14.56
C ASN A 181 -15.65 0.92 -13.63
N LEU A 182 -15.43 0.75 -12.33
CA LEU A 182 -15.38 1.87 -11.38
C LEU A 182 -14.21 2.80 -11.67
N LEU A 183 -13.09 2.23 -12.08
CA LEU A 183 -11.89 2.93 -12.57
C LEU A 183 -11.42 2.22 -13.85
N PRO A 184 -11.25 2.92 -14.99
CA PRO A 184 -10.73 2.31 -16.20
C PRO A 184 -9.34 1.71 -15.96
N ASN A 185 -9.15 0.44 -16.32
CA ASN A 185 -7.86 -0.23 -16.11
C ASN A 185 -6.70 0.46 -16.86
N GLU A 186 -6.98 1.03 -18.03
CA GLU A 186 -6.02 1.81 -18.84
C GLU A 186 -5.57 3.12 -18.18
N SER A 187 -6.31 3.62 -17.18
CA SER A 187 -5.90 4.79 -16.41
C SER A 187 -4.94 4.45 -15.26
N ILE A 188 -4.77 3.17 -14.95
CA ILE A 188 -3.89 2.71 -13.88
C ILE A 188 -2.48 2.51 -14.43
N HIS A 189 -1.57 3.43 -14.13
CA HIS A 189 -0.17 3.34 -14.58
C HIS A 189 0.62 2.27 -13.84
N LEU A 190 0.27 2.04 -12.57
CA LEU A 190 0.92 1.05 -11.73
C LEU A 190 -0.01 0.67 -10.56
N PHE A 191 -0.13 -0.61 -10.30
CA PHE A 191 -0.67 -1.15 -9.05
C PHE A 191 0.48 -1.57 -8.12
N ILE A 192 0.48 -1.06 -6.90
CA ILE A 192 1.45 -1.39 -5.85
C ILE A 192 0.70 -2.18 -4.78
N ASN A 193 1.02 -3.46 -4.63
CA ASN A 193 0.41 -4.35 -3.66
C ASN A 193 1.34 -4.58 -2.47
N MET A 194 0.79 -4.52 -1.27
CA MET A 194 1.48 -4.88 -0.03
C MET A 194 0.75 -6.05 0.61
N ASP A 195 1.48 -7.14 0.82
CA ASP A 195 0.92 -8.33 1.42
C ASP A 195 2.00 -9.07 2.20
N MET A 196 1.81 -9.11 3.55
CA MET A 196 2.81 -9.63 4.49
C MET A 196 4.13 -8.84 4.44
N ILE A 197 4.26 -7.77 5.21
CA ILE A 197 5.43 -6.89 5.21
C ILE A 197 6.01 -6.65 6.61
N SER A 198 5.65 -7.49 7.60
CA SER A 198 6.06 -7.26 8.99
C SER A 198 6.82 -8.42 9.66
N ILE A 199 6.79 -9.64 9.09
CA ILE A 199 7.54 -10.79 9.63
C ILE A 199 8.46 -11.36 8.56
N SER A 200 9.76 -11.15 8.69
CA SER A 200 10.77 -11.74 7.82
C SER A 200 11.79 -12.51 8.62
N SER A 201 12.02 -13.77 8.28
CA SER A 201 13.04 -14.62 8.93
C SER A 201 14.47 -14.23 8.56
N GLU A 202 14.64 -13.48 7.45
CA GLU A 202 15.96 -13.12 6.90
C GLU A 202 16.15 -11.59 6.80
N ASP A 203 15.25 -10.80 7.40
CA ASP A 203 15.22 -9.33 7.29
C ASP A 203 15.24 -8.85 5.82
N LYS A 204 14.54 -9.57 4.95
CA LYS A 204 14.45 -9.28 3.52
C LYS A 204 13.03 -8.96 3.12
N LEU A 205 12.86 -7.85 2.40
CA LEU A 205 11.64 -7.54 1.68
C LEU A 205 11.77 -8.00 0.23
N PHE A 206 10.82 -8.82 -0.22
CA PHE A 206 10.80 -9.26 -1.61
C PHE A 206 10.03 -8.27 -2.47
N VAL A 207 10.50 -8.12 -3.71
CA VAL A 207 9.86 -7.30 -4.73
C VAL A 207 9.61 -8.15 -5.95
N THR A 208 8.33 -8.35 -6.28
CA THR A 208 7.85 -9.12 -7.42
C THR A 208 7.24 -8.18 -8.47
N GLY A 209 7.44 -8.47 -9.76
CA GLY A 209 6.92 -7.67 -10.87
C GLY A 209 8.00 -7.00 -11.71
N THR A 210 9.21 -6.82 -11.18
CA THR A 210 10.30 -6.15 -11.91
C THR A 210 10.84 -6.92 -13.11
N ASN A 211 10.55 -8.22 -13.25
CA ASN A 211 10.88 -8.98 -14.44
C ASN A 211 9.89 -8.73 -15.60
N PHE A 212 8.66 -8.30 -15.28
CA PHE A 212 7.65 -7.85 -16.25
C PHE A 212 7.78 -6.35 -16.53
N HIS A 213 8.15 -5.57 -15.50
CA HIS A 213 8.20 -4.10 -15.51
C HIS A 213 9.57 -3.62 -15.03
N PRO A 214 10.66 -3.89 -15.80
CA PRO A 214 12.03 -3.59 -15.39
C PRO A 214 12.31 -2.08 -15.23
N GLU A 215 11.48 -1.22 -15.82
CA GLU A 215 11.56 0.23 -15.70
C GLU A 215 11.37 0.74 -14.27
N PHE A 216 10.69 -0.01 -13.40
CA PHE A 216 10.50 0.35 -12.00
C PHE A 216 11.65 -0.09 -11.09
N LYS A 217 12.53 -0.99 -11.55
CA LYS A 217 13.65 -1.48 -10.72
C LYS A 217 14.61 -0.37 -10.31
N LYS A 218 14.82 0.61 -11.21
CA LYS A 218 15.65 1.78 -10.91
C LYS A 218 14.98 2.64 -9.83
N ASP A 219 13.68 2.90 -9.98
CA ASP A 219 12.92 3.72 -9.02
C ASP A 219 12.94 3.09 -7.62
N ILE A 220 12.83 1.76 -7.52
CA ILE A 220 12.92 1.02 -6.26
C ILE A 220 14.33 1.13 -5.66
N ASN A 221 15.38 0.94 -6.47
CA ASN A 221 16.76 1.06 -5.98
C ASN A 221 17.09 2.46 -5.44
N GLU A 222 16.54 3.52 -6.04
CA GLU A 222 16.70 4.88 -5.55
C GLU A 222 16.11 5.08 -4.15
N THR A 223 15.04 4.35 -3.80
CA THR A 223 14.43 4.44 -2.46
C THR A 223 15.34 3.84 -1.37
N LEU A 224 16.20 2.89 -1.74
CA LEU A 224 17.10 2.22 -0.80
C LEU A 224 18.28 3.10 -0.32
N GLU A 225 18.55 4.19 -1.00
CA GLU A 225 19.58 5.14 -0.55
C GLU A 225 19.24 5.76 0.81
N TYR A 226 17.97 5.67 1.22
CA TYR A 226 17.41 6.29 2.42
C TYR A 226 16.85 5.28 3.45
N CYS A 227 16.91 3.98 3.14
CA CYS A 227 16.34 2.92 3.98
C CYS A 227 17.39 1.84 4.26
N ASP A 228 17.52 1.43 5.51
CA ASP A 228 18.40 0.33 5.91
C ASP A 228 17.63 -1.00 5.86
N LEU A 229 17.27 -1.42 4.64
CA LEU A 229 16.52 -2.64 4.41
C LEU A 229 17.10 -3.43 3.23
N SER A 230 17.21 -4.75 3.39
CA SER A 230 17.61 -5.65 2.32
C SER A 230 16.42 -5.96 1.41
N ILE A 231 16.55 -5.65 0.10
CA ILE A 231 15.54 -6.00 -0.90
C ILE A 231 16.04 -7.18 -1.76
N LYS A 232 15.12 -8.09 -2.04
CA LYS A 232 15.34 -9.20 -2.97
C LYS A 232 14.32 -9.17 -4.11
N TYR A 233 14.80 -9.10 -5.34
CA TYR A 233 13.98 -9.21 -6.54
C TYR A 233 13.79 -10.67 -6.93
N GLY A 234 12.56 -11.07 -7.23
CA GLY A 234 12.30 -12.43 -7.68
C GLY A 234 10.84 -12.84 -7.65
N HIS A 235 10.60 -14.14 -7.66
CA HIS A 235 9.28 -14.78 -7.68
C HIS A 235 8.39 -14.39 -8.88
N ASP A 236 8.98 -13.83 -9.94
CA ASP A 236 8.28 -13.36 -11.14
C ASP A 236 8.87 -13.88 -12.46
N ARG A 237 9.69 -14.92 -12.43
CA ARG A 237 10.25 -15.51 -13.64
C ARG A 237 9.24 -16.37 -14.36
N LYS A 238 9.15 -16.23 -15.69
CA LYS A 238 8.22 -16.99 -16.56
C LYS A 238 8.42 -18.52 -16.52
N ARG A 239 9.53 -19.00 -15.95
CA ARG A 239 9.91 -20.42 -15.86
C ARG A 239 9.95 -20.95 -14.43
N ASP A 240 9.58 -20.15 -13.45
CA ASP A 240 9.45 -20.63 -12.08
C ASP A 240 8.12 -21.39 -12.00
N ASP A 241 8.17 -22.68 -12.36
CA ASP A 241 7.03 -23.58 -12.25
C ASP A 241 6.86 -23.95 -10.78
N GLY A 242 5.72 -23.60 -10.19
CA GLY A 242 5.33 -24.01 -8.84
C GLY A 242 5.29 -22.89 -7.80
N LEU A 243 5.49 -23.27 -6.53
CA LEU A 243 5.32 -22.43 -5.33
C LEU A 243 6.22 -21.18 -5.25
N ASN A 244 7.24 -21.08 -6.10
CA ASN A 244 8.16 -19.95 -6.14
C ASN A 244 7.72 -18.81 -7.07
N ASN A 245 6.55 -18.88 -7.70
CA ASN A 245 6.03 -17.84 -8.57
C ASN A 245 4.86 -17.14 -7.90
N TRP A 246 5.06 -15.87 -7.52
CA TRP A 246 4.08 -15.08 -6.78
C TRP A 246 3.17 -14.21 -7.65
N VAL A 247 3.34 -14.22 -8.97
CA VAL A 247 2.60 -13.35 -9.91
C VAL A 247 1.08 -13.42 -9.76
N PHE A 248 0.55 -14.53 -9.23
CA PHE A 248 -0.89 -14.75 -9.07
C PHE A 248 -1.29 -15.16 -7.63
N LEU A 249 -0.40 -14.96 -6.64
CA LEU A 249 -0.67 -15.40 -5.26
C LEU A 249 -1.44 -14.38 -4.42
N SER A 250 -1.60 -13.13 -4.91
CA SER A 250 -2.33 -12.08 -4.20
C SER A 250 -3.03 -11.15 -5.21
N ASP A 251 -3.65 -10.08 -4.74
CA ASP A 251 -4.49 -9.13 -5.50
C ASP A 251 -3.85 -8.61 -6.79
N HIS A 252 -2.53 -8.45 -6.83
CA HIS A 252 -1.82 -7.97 -8.03
C HIS A 252 -1.99 -8.90 -9.25
N GLY A 253 -2.27 -10.16 -9.02
CA GLY A 253 -2.53 -11.12 -10.09
C GLY A 253 -3.75 -10.75 -10.94
N GLU A 254 -4.79 -10.19 -10.32
CA GLU A 254 -6.00 -9.77 -11.04
C GLU A 254 -5.76 -8.53 -11.91
N PHE A 255 -4.92 -7.59 -11.43
CA PHE A 255 -4.49 -6.43 -12.22
C PHE A 255 -3.58 -6.86 -13.38
N HIS A 256 -2.64 -7.77 -13.14
CA HIS A 256 -1.78 -8.33 -14.17
C HIS A 256 -2.57 -8.99 -15.31
N LYS A 257 -3.62 -9.76 -14.99
CA LYS A 257 -4.54 -10.36 -15.98
C LYS A 257 -5.22 -9.32 -16.88
N LYS A 258 -5.37 -8.08 -16.40
CA LYS A 258 -5.94 -6.95 -17.14
C LYS A 258 -4.90 -6.12 -17.89
N GLY A 259 -3.63 -6.52 -17.84
CA GLY A 259 -2.53 -5.78 -18.47
C GLY A 259 -2.09 -4.53 -17.70
N VAL A 260 -2.55 -4.36 -16.47
CA VAL A 260 -2.08 -3.28 -15.58
C VAL A 260 -0.70 -3.64 -15.04
N PRO A 261 0.29 -2.74 -15.15
CA PRO A 261 1.59 -2.93 -14.51
C PRO A 261 1.45 -3.08 -12.99
N PHE A 262 2.27 -3.95 -12.40
CA PHE A 262 2.25 -4.16 -10.96
C PHE A 262 3.65 -4.27 -10.36
N ILE A 263 3.76 -3.87 -9.10
CA ILE A 263 4.86 -4.17 -8.18
C ILE A 263 4.25 -4.66 -6.87
N TYR A 264 4.69 -5.81 -6.43
CA TYR A 264 4.30 -6.43 -5.17
C TYR A 264 5.45 -6.36 -4.17
N PHE A 265 5.14 -6.01 -2.94
CA PHE A 265 6.03 -6.05 -1.79
C PHE A 265 5.50 -7.04 -0.78
N GLY A 266 6.33 -7.96 -0.33
CA GLY A 266 5.95 -8.96 0.67
C GLY A 266 7.14 -9.75 1.18
N VAL A 267 6.86 -10.75 2.02
CA VAL A 267 7.85 -11.68 2.59
C VAL A 267 7.55 -13.11 2.18
N GLU A 268 8.52 -14.02 2.36
CA GLU A 268 8.28 -15.46 2.21
C GLU A 268 7.41 -15.98 3.37
N GLU A 269 6.74 -17.11 3.14
CA GLU A 269 6.01 -17.81 4.19
C GLU A 269 6.92 -18.07 5.39
N HIS A 270 6.42 -17.75 6.58
CA HIS A 270 7.11 -17.93 7.84
C HIS A 270 6.32 -18.87 8.76
N GLN A 271 6.90 -19.24 9.90
CA GLN A 271 6.30 -20.22 10.84
C GLN A 271 4.91 -19.81 11.38
N HIS A 272 4.52 -18.54 11.27
CA HIS A 272 3.24 -18.02 11.76
C HIS A 272 2.19 -17.89 10.64
N TYR A 273 2.60 -18.03 9.37
CA TYR A 273 1.71 -17.88 8.21
C TYR A 273 0.51 -18.82 8.30
N HIS A 274 -0.70 -18.28 8.17
CA HIS A 274 -1.97 -18.99 8.29
C HIS A 274 -2.13 -19.78 9.61
N ARG A 275 -1.61 -19.21 10.70
CA ARG A 275 -1.71 -19.82 12.04
C ARG A 275 -2.23 -18.83 13.09
N PRO A 276 -2.84 -19.31 14.20
CA PRO A 276 -3.25 -18.45 15.31
C PRO A 276 -2.10 -17.67 15.95
N THR A 277 -0.86 -18.04 15.64
CA THR A 277 0.36 -17.36 16.13
C THR A 277 0.78 -16.18 15.26
N ASP A 278 0.07 -15.87 14.17
CA ASP A 278 0.27 -14.61 13.45
C ASP A 278 -0.37 -13.46 14.23
N THR A 279 0.33 -13.00 15.26
CA THR A 279 -0.12 -11.97 16.21
C THR A 279 0.85 -10.80 16.23
N PHE A 280 0.37 -9.66 16.74
CA PHE A 280 1.16 -8.44 16.85
C PHE A 280 2.48 -8.64 17.61
N GLU A 281 2.52 -9.54 18.59
CA GLU A 281 3.69 -9.81 19.41
C GLU A 281 4.83 -10.47 18.63
N ASN A 282 4.52 -11.08 17.47
CA ASN A 282 5.47 -11.80 16.64
C ASN A 282 5.98 -10.99 15.45
N ILE A 283 5.48 -9.74 15.23
CA ILE A 283 5.99 -8.90 14.14
C ILE A 283 7.41 -8.39 14.45
N ASN A 284 8.21 -8.22 13.42
CA ASN A 284 9.51 -7.53 13.51
C ASN A 284 9.29 -6.02 13.30
N ILE A 285 9.22 -5.28 14.40
CA ILE A 285 8.89 -3.85 14.39
C ILE A 285 9.88 -3.04 13.53
N GLY A 286 11.18 -3.28 13.67
CA GLY A 286 12.20 -2.54 12.91
C GLY A 286 12.08 -2.79 11.39
N PHE A 287 11.99 -4.05 11.01
CA PHE A 287 11.78 -4.47 9.64
C PHE A 287 10.49 -3.86 9.05
N PHE A 288 9.38 -3.94 9.77
CA PHE A 288 8.07 -3.45 9.33
C PHE A 288 8.06 -1.94 9.05
N VAL A 289 8.66 -1.16 9.96
CA VAL A 289 8.77 0.30 9.77
C VAL A 289 9.60 0.62 8.52
N GLU A 290 10.73 -0.04 8.33
CA GLU A 290 11.58 0.21 7.15
C GLU A 290 10.95 -0.32 5.86
N ALA A 291 10.27 -1.47 5.88
CA ALA A 291 9.49 -1.96 4.72
C ALA A 291 8.42 -0.93 4.30
N SER A 292 7.68 -0.40 5.28
CA SER A 292 6.67 0.65 5.02
C SER A 292 7.29 1.94 4.47
N ASN A 293 8.48 2.34 4.95
CA ASN A 293 9.22 3.50 4.42
C ASN A 293 9.66 3.28 2.96
N VAL A 294 10.14 2.08 2.62
CA VAL A 294 10.51 1.74 1.24
C VAL A 294 9.30 1.88 0.32
N VAL A 295 8.14 1.33 0.70
CA VAL A 295 6.93 1.45 -0.12
C VAL A 295 6.49 2.90 -0.24
N LEU A 296 6.46 3.69 0.85
CA LEU A 296 6.13 5.12 0.82
C LEU A 296 7.04 5.88 -0.17
N SER A 297 8.36 5.70 -0.07
CA SER A 297 9.34 6.35 -0.95
C SER A 297 9.11 5.95 -2.41
N PHE A 298 8.85 4.67 -2.67
CA PHE A 298 8.57 4.18 -4.02
C PHE A 298 7.27 4.80 -4.58
N VAL A 299 6.18 4.82 -3.80
CA VAL A 299 4.91 5.46 -4.22
C VAL A 299 5.15 6.93 -4.55
N LYS A 300 5.87 7.68 -3.71
CA LYS A 300 6.22 9.10 -3.97
C LYS A 300 7.00 9.27 -5.26
N THR A 301 7.99 8.41 -5.50
CA THR A 301 8.83 8.47 -6.71
C THR A 301 8.00 8.26 -7.96
N VAL A 302 7.20 7.19 -8.02
CA VAL A 302 6.40 6.87 -9.22
C VAL A 302 5.26 7.85 -9.45
N ALA A 303 4.60 8.33 -8.40
CA ALA A 303 3.50 9.28 -8.52
C ALA A 303 3.96 10.69 -8.95
N ASN A 304 5.27 10.97 -8.92
CA ASN A 304 5.87 12.21 -9.44
C ASN A 304 6.64 12.02 -10.76
N LYS A 305 6.60 10.83 -11.35
CA LYS A 305 7.39 10.48 -12.54
C LYS A 305 6.87 11.20 -13.79
N LYS A 306 7.73 12.03 -14.41
CA LYS A 306 7.39 12.86 -15.58
C LYS A 306 6.88 12.05 -16.79
N SER A 307 7.36 10.80 -16.97
CA SER A 307 6.89 9.93 -18.05
C SER A 307 5.42 9.57 -17.89
N LEU A 308 5.01 9.16 -16.68
CA LEU A 308 3.62 8.80 -16.37
C LEU A 308 2.68 10.01 -16.45
N LEU A 309 3.14 11.19 -16.03
CA LEU A 309 2.40 12.45 -16.23
C LEU A 309 2.15 12.76 -17.70
N LYS A 310 3.12 12.49 -18.59
CA LYS A 310 2.94 12.68 -20.03
C LYS A 310 1.95 11.69 -20.63
N GLU A 311 1.91 10.46 -20.12
CA GLU A 311 0.94 9.45 -20.54
C GLU A 311 -0.47 9.86 -20.12
N SER A 312 -0.66 10.28 -18.86
CA SER A 312 -1.94 10.78 -18.35
C SER A 312 -2.51 11.93 -19.19
N ARG A 313 -1.64 12.84 -19.65
CA ARG A 313 -2.06 13.96 -20.51
C ARG A 313 -2.51 13.56 -21.91
N LYS A 314 -2.25 12.32 -22.35
CA LYS A 314 -2.72 11.79 -23.63
C LYS A 314 -4.08 11.09 -23.53
N LEU A 315 -4.50 10.73 -22.31
CA LEU A 315 -5.81 10.16 -22.02
C LEU A 315 -6.92 11.22 -21.96
N ASN A 316 -6.55 12.51 -22.04
CA ASN A 316 -7.41 13.68 -22.18
C ASN A 316 -7.54 14.09 -23.66
#